data_d55a371075c6344a7b6e9d2874b5513e
#
_entry.id   d55a371075c6344a7b6e9d2874b5513e
#
_cell.length_a   1.000
_cell.length_b   1.000
_cell.length_c   1.000
_cell.angle_alpha   90.00
_cell.angle_beta   90.00
_cell.angle_gamma   90.00
#
_symmetry.space_group_name_H-M   'P 1'
#
loop_
_entity.id
_entity.type
_entity.pdbx_description
1 polymer ?
#
loop_
_entity_poly.entity_id
_entity_poly.type
_entity_poly.pdbx_seq_one_letter_code
_entity_poly.pdbx_strand_id
1 'polypeptide(L)'
;MIQQIDVLIKDINTKPNWSAKELAPKLQSLSHQLENQLQTEGKVVNFTGASKKSKVKVIRKYDLLYLAIVGVPHYFLIHKIDRDTVFGIIFTSTNKPEHCIHEVMEDRILEGSFATCTYFTVSLAEAMDSFIRVYESKKEADDIFVKVKAHYKTVFNFK
;
A
#
# COMPACT_ATOMS: atom_id res chain seq x y z
N MET A 1 0.23 -6.39 25.93
CA MET A 1 -0.67 -5.94 24.85
C MET A 1 -0.85 -6.95 23.74
N ILE A 2 0.23 -7.48 23.16
CA ILE A 2 0.14 -8.58 22.17
C ILE A 2 -0.56 -9.81 22.78
N GLN A 3 -0.30 -10.12 24.03
CA GLN A 3 -0.94 -11.22 24.75
C GLN A 3 -2.45 -11.06 24.85
N GLN A 4 -2.96 -9.84 25.03
CA GLN A 4 -4.40 -9.58 25.10
C GLN A 4 -5.08 -9.78 23.75
N ILE A 5 -4.41 -9.42 22.67
CA ILE A 5 -4.92 -9.64 21.30
C ILE A 5 -4.97 -11.13 21.00
N ASP A 6 -3.93 -11.89 21.33
CA ASP A 6 -3.90 -13.34 21.16
C ASP A 6 -4.99 -14.04 21.98
N VAL A 7 -5.22 -13.59 23.19
CA VAL A 7 -6.31 -14.12 24.03
C VAL A 7 -7.66 -13.87 23.40
N LEU A 8 -7.89 -12.66 22.88
CA LEU A 8 -9.14 -12.32 22.18
C LEU A 8 -9.36 -13.16 20.94
N ILE A 9 -8.31 -13.37 20.14
CA ILE A 9 -8.40 -14.18 18.92
C ILE A 9 -8.69 -15.64 19.28
N LYS A 10 -8.01 -16.19 20.29
CA LYS A 10 -8.27 -17.55 20.78
C LYS A 10 -9.70 -17.70 21.29
N ASP A 11 -10.19 -16.74 22.05
CA ASP A 11 -11.55 -16.75 22.58
C ASP A 11 -12.58 -16.74 21.45
N ILE A 12 -12.37 -15.93 20.42
CA ILE A 12 -13.25 -15.91 19.25
C ILE A 12 -13.23 -17.26 18.52
N ASN A 13 -12.10 -17.92 18.43
CA ASN A 13 -11.93 -19.18 17.73
C ASN A 13 -12.39 -20.42 18.50
N THR A 14 -12.64 -20.31 19.80
CA THR A 14 -13.04 -21.46 20.64
C THR A 14 -14.49 -21.88 20.43
N LYS A 15 -15.32 -21.05 19.84
CA LYS A 15 -16.74 -21.33 19.64
C LYS A 15 -17.08 -21.25 18.15
N PRO A 16 -17.54 -22.36 17.52
CA PRO A 16 -17.76 -22.38 16.08
C PRO A 16 -18.95 -21.56 15.59
N ASN A 17 -19.92 -21.26 16.48
CA ASN A 17 -21.15 -20.56 16.11
C ASN A 17 -21.41 -19.37 17.03
N TRP A 18 -20.79 -18.25 16.70
CA TRP A 18 -21.09 -16.99 17.37
C TRP A 18 -22.33 -16.32 16.78
N SER A 19 -23.25 -15.89 17.63
CA SER A 19 -24.28 -14.95 17.18
C SER A 19 -23.68 -13.59 16.95
N ALA A 20 -24.26 -12.78 16.07
CA ALA A 20 -23.80 -11.42 15.82
C ALA A 20 -23.76 -10.59 17.11
N LYS A 21 -24.72 -10.80 17.98
CA LYS A 21 -24.83 -10.10 19.26
C LYS A 21 -23.69 -10.45 20.21
N GLU A 22 -23.21 -11.70 20.19
CA GLU A 22 -22.09 -12.15 21.02
C GLU A 22 -20.74 -11.75 20.42
N LEU A 23 -20.61 -11.82 19.10
CA LEU A 23 -19.35 -11.58 18.40
C LEU A 23 -19.01 -10.11 18.27
N ALA A 24 -19.99 -9.24 18.05
CA ALA A 24 -19.76 -7.82 17.82
C ALA A 24 -18.96 -7.13 18.95
N PRO A 25 -19.25 -7.34 20.25
CA PRO A 25 -18.44 -6.74 21.31
C PRO A 25 -16.99 -7.24 21.32
N LYS A 26 -16.77 -8.51 20.97
CA LYS A 26 -15.42 -9.10 20.93
C LYS A 26 -14.59 -8.54 19.78
N LEU A 27 -15.20 -8.40 18.60
CA LEU A 27 -14.53 -7.78 17.44
C LEU A 27 -14.24 -6.30 17.70
N GLN A 28 -15.16 -5.60 18.36
CA GLN A 28 -14.95 -4.19 18.70
C GLN A 28 -13.81 -4.03 19.70
N SER A 29 -13.71 -4.92 20.71
CA SER A 29 -12.61 -4.92 21.66
C SER A 29 -11.26 -5.19 20.97
N LEU A 30 -11.23 -6.14 20.05
CA LEU A 30 -10.03 -6.46 19.27
C LEU A 30 -9.60 -5.27 18.41
N SER A 31 -10.54 -4.64 17.71
CA SER A 31 -10.29 -3.45 16.90
C SER A 31 -9.72 -2.30 17.73
N HIS A 32 -10.31 -2.05 18.90
CA HIS A 32 -9.86 -1.00 19.81
C HIS A 32 -8.43 -1.25 20.30
N GLN A 33 -8.09 -2.48 20.63
CA GLN A 33 -6.74 -2.85 21.07
C GLN A 33 -5.71 -2.70 19.95
N LEU A 34 -6.09 -3.04 18.73
CA LEU A 34 -5.25 -2.85 17.56
C LEU A 34 -5.00 -1.36 17.29
N GLU A 35 -6.04 -0.53 17.37
CA GLU A 35 -5.90 0.92 17.21
C GLU A 35 -4.97 1.52 18.27
N ASN A 36 -5.14 1.14 19.52
CA ASN A 36 -4.28 1.60 20.60
C ASN A 36 -2.82 1.22 20.37
N GLN A 37 -2.57 0.02 19.90
CA GLN A 37 -1.23 -0.45 19.62
C GLN A 37 -0.61 0.32 18.46
N LEU A 38 -1.37 0.61 17.41
CA LEU A 38 -0.93 1.41 16.29
C LEU A 38 -0.57 2.83 16.71
N GLN A 39 -1.37 3.44 17.58
CA GLN A 39 -1.13 4.80 18.06
C GLN A 39 0.08 4.88 19.00
N THR A 40 0.24 3.90 19.88
CA THR A 40 1.27 3.90 20.91
C THR A 40 2.64 3.53 20.36
N GLU A 41 2.71 2.56 19.47
CA GLU A 41 3.96 2.01 18.97
C GLU A 41 4.32 2.46 17.55
N GLY A 42 3.40 3.07 16.83
CA GLY A 42 3.59 3.41 15.43
C GLY A 42 3.88 2.20 14.55
N LYS A 43 3.41 1.03 14.97
CA LYS A 43 3.69 -0.26 14.33
C LYS A 43 2.40 -0.97 14.03
N VAL A 44 2.32 -1.55 12.84
CA VAL A 44 1.27 -2.52 12.53
C VAL A 44 1.73 -3.88 13.03
N VAL A 45 0.91 -4.53 13.85
CA VAL A 45 1.19 -5.89 14.29
C VAL A 45 0.97 -6.82 13.11
N ASN A 46 2.00 -7.55 12.76
CA ASN A 46 1.90 -8.56 11.72
C ASN A 46 1.20 -9.79 12.29
N PHE A 47 -0.04 -10.04 11.86
CA PHE A 47 -0.84 -11.17 12.29
C PHE A 47 -0.34 -12.52 11.80
N THR A 48 0.66 -12.57 10.93
CA THR A 48 1.19 -13.82 10.39
C THR A 48 2.19 -14.51 11.32
N GLY A 49 2.20 -14.15 12.59
CA GLY A 49 2.95 -14.88 13.61
C GLY A 49 4.43 -14.59 13.68
N ALA A 50 4.90 -13.61 12.98
CA ALA A 50 6.25 -13.14 13.17
C ALA A 50 6.31 -12.40 14.51
N SER A 51 6.76 -13.10 15.53
CA SER A 51 6.98 -12.55 16.87
C SER A 51 8.06 -11.47 16.93
N LYS A 52 8.64 -11.15 15.81
CA LYS A 52 9.66 -10.12 15.72
C LYS A 52 9.02 -8.79 15.38
N LYS A 53 9.41 -7.78 16.09
CA LYS A 53 9.20 -6.36 15.86
C LYS A 53 9.32 -5.97 14.38
N SER A 54 8.45 -6.49 13.55
CA SER A 54 8.35 -6.01 12.19
C SER A 54 7.72 -4.63 12.26
N LYS A 55 8.54 -3.63 12.02
CA LYS A 55 8.05 -2.27 11.81
C LYS A 55 7.28 -2.27 10.51
N VAL A 56 6.01 -2.64 10.56
CA VAL A 56 5.15 -2.48 9.40
C VAL A 56 4.75 -1.02 9.37
N LYS A 57 5.32 -0.27 8.46
CA LYS A 57 4.86 1.08 8.18
C LYS A 57 3.48 1.01 7.57
N VAL A 58 2.60 1.89 8.03
CA VAL A 58 1.35 2.13 7.34
C VAL A 58 1.69 2.70 5.96
N ILE A 59 1.25 2.00 4.92
CA ILE A 59 1.47 2.43 3.54
C ILE A 59 0.67 3.71 3.28
N ARG A 60 1.28 4.65 2.57
CA ARG A 60 0.68 5.95 2.28
C ARG A 60 0.91 6.36 0.84
N LYS A 61 0.19 7.38 0.42
CA LYS A 61 0.51 8.11 -0.81
C LYS A 61 2.00 8.52 -0.79
N TYR A 62 2.65 8.46 -1.91
CA TYR A 62 4.07 8.72 -2.14
C TYR A 62 5.01 7.57 -1.73
N ASP A 63 4.52 6.49 -1.17
CA ASP A 63 5.35 5.32 -0.90
C ASP A 63 5.71 4.60 -2.20
N LEU A 64 6.93 4.09 -2.22
CA LEU A 64 7.47 3.34 -3.35
C LEU A 64 7.51 1.86 -2.99
N LEU A 65 6.95 1.04 -3.87
CA LEU A 65 6.92 -0.41 -3.75
C LEU A 65 7.77 -1.04 -4.85
N TYR A 66 8.17 -2.29 -4.63
CA TYR A 66 8.79 -3.12 -5.66
C TYR A 66 8.06 -4.45 -5.69
N LEU A 67 7.33 -4.70 -6.76
CA LEU A 67 6.46 -5.88 -6.86
C LEU A 67 6.33 -6.35 -8.31
N ALA A 68 5.95 -7.63 -8.47
CA ALA A 68 5.72 -8.21 -9.77
C ALA A 68 4.33 -7.83 -10.28
N ILE A 69 4.28 -7.23 -11.46
CA ILE A 69 3.05 -6.92 -12.17
C ILE A 69 3.07 -7.73 -13.46
N VAL A 70 2.08 -8.60 -13.63
CA VAL A 70 2.00 -9.54 -14.77
C VAL A 70 3.31 -10.35 -14.91
N GLY A 71 3.87 -10.77 -13.76
CA GLY A 71 5.08 -11.58 -13.73
C GLY A 71 6.40 -10.83 -13.91
N VAL A 72 6.38 -9.53 -14.13
CA VAL A 72 7.57 -8.70 -14.30
C VAL A 72 7.72 -7.74 -13.12
N PRO A 73 8.88 -7.71 -12.45
CA PRO A 73 9.08 -6.79 -11.34
C PRO A 73 9.17 -5.33 -11.81
N HIS A 74 8.45 -4.48 -11.10
CA HIS A 74 8.41 -3.03 -11.34
C HIS A 74 8.44 -2.27 -10.04
N TYR A 75 8.99 -1.06 -10.07
CA TYR A 75 8.73 -0.08 -9.03
C TYR A 75 7.33 0.50 -9.24
N PHE A 76 6.66 0.78 -8.13
CA PHE A 76 5.28 1.22 -8.10
C PHE A 76 5.14 2.36 -7.11
N LEU A 77 4.66 3.51 -7.58
CA LEU A 77 4.45 4.69 -6.76
C LEU A 77 2.99 4.79 -6.35
N ILE A 78 2.72 4.78 -5.06
CA ILE A 78 1.36 4.85 -4.54
C ILE A 78 0.78 6.24 -4.74
N HIS A 79 -0.36 6.30 -5.43
CA HIS A 79 -1.14 7.52 -5.60
C HIS A 79 -2.23 7.64 -4.53
N LYS A 80 -3.02 6.60 -4.34
CA LYS A 80 -4.06 6.59 -3.30
C LYS A 80 -4.35 5.17 -2.83
N ILE A 81 -4.95 5.09 -1.65
CA ILE A 81 -5.41 3.83 -1.08
C ILE A 81 -6.91 3.99 -0.81
N ASP A 82 -7.70 3.04 -1.29
CA ASP A 82 -9.12 2.97 -1.04
C ASP A 82 -9.47 1.58 -0.53
N ARG A 83 -9.81 1.48 0.76
CA ARG A 83 -10.08 0.22 1.45
C ARG A 83 -8.89 -0.74 1.32
N ASP A 84 -9.09 -1.87 0.64
CA ASP A 84 -8.07 -2.91 0.48
C ASP A 84 -7.30 -2.81 -0.85
N THR A 85 -7.53 -1.74 -1.60
CA THR A 85 -6.95 -1.55 -2.93
C THR A 85 -6.00 -0.35 -2.94
N VAL A 86 -4.81 -0.58 -3.48
CA VAL A 86 -3.79 0.45 -3.65
C VAL A 86 -3.68 0.79 -5.13
N PHE A 87 -3.76 2.07 -5.43
CA PHE A 87 -3.71 2.61 -6.79
C PHE A 87 -2.37 3.32 -7.00
N GLY A 88 -1.74 3.07 -8.12
CA GLY A 88 -0.47 3.72 -8.40
C GLY A 88 0.06 3.53 -9.81
N ILE A 89 1.26 4.00 -10.02
CA ILE A 89 1.92 4.11 -11.30
C ILE A 89 3.17 3.27 -11.29
N ILE A 90 3.43 2.54 -12.38
CA ILE A 90 4.64 1.75 -12.52
C ILE A 90 5.73 2.50 -13.29
N PHE A 91 6.96 2.11 -13.03
CA PHE A 91 8.14 2.64 -13.69
C PHE A 91 8.80 1.57 -14.54
N THR A 92 9.45 2.00 -15.62
CA THR A 92 10.21 1.11 -16.50
C THR A 92 11.59 1.70 -16.77
N SER A 93 12.57 0.85 -17.01
CA SER A 93 13.92 1.28 -17.38
C SER A 93 14.06 1.61 -18.86
N THR A 94 13.10 1.20 -19.67
CA THR A 94 13.13 1.39 -21.12
C THR A 94 12.19 2.51 -21.54
N ASN A 95 12.72 3.49 -22.25
CA ASN A 95 11.88 4.56 -22.77
C ASN A 95 11.00 4.04 -23.91
N LYS A 96 9.70 3.99 -23.66
CA LYS A 96 8.67 3.67 -24.65
C LYS A 96 7.82 4.92 -24.84
N PRO A 97 8.07 5.73 -25.89
CA PRO A 97 7.40 7.03 -26.04
C PRO A 97 5.89 7.00 -25.96
N GLU A 98 5.28 5.86 -26.33
CA GLU A 98 3.83 5.66 -26.30
C GLU A 98 3.27 5.53 -24.88
N HIS A 99 4.11 5.13 -23.93
CA HIS A 99 3.69 4.79 -22.57
C HIS A 99 4.40 5.61 -21.50
N CYS A 100 5.56 6.16 -21.80
CA CYS A 100 6.35 6.91 -20.84
C CYS A 100 5.98 8.38 -20.86
N ILE A 101 5.62 8.91 -19.72
CA ILE A 101 5.14 10.28 -19.58
C ILE A 101 6.08 11.18 -18.81
N HIS A 102 7.05 10.61 -18.11
CA HIS A 102 7.97 11.38 -17.28
C HIS A 102 9.26 10.60 -17.05
N GLU A 103 10.41 11.24 -17.27
CA GLU A 103 11.70 10.71 -16.87
C GLU A 103 12.00 11.13 -15.43
N VAL A 104 12.36 10.17 -14.58
CA VAL A 104 12.65 10.44 -13.17
C VAL A 104 13.97 11.17 -13.04
N MET A 105 13.96 12.32 -12.37
CA MET A 105 15.11 13.18 -12.19
C MET A 105 15.52 13.36 -10.74
N GLU A 106 14.57 13.26 -9.81
CA GLU A 106 14.77 13.66 -8.42
C GLU A 106 14.74 12.51 -7.43
N ASP A 107 14.71 11.26 -7.92
CA ASP A 107 14.76 10.08 -7.06
C ASP A 107 15.96 9.22 -7.41
N ARG A 108 16.87 9.03 -6.46
CA ARG A 108 18.18 8.39 -6.71
C ARG A 108 18.08 6.91 -7.11
N ILE A 109 17.06 6.18 -6.68
CA ILE A 109 16.87 4.78 -7.09
C ILE A 109 16.31 4.72 -8.51
N LEU A 110 15.38 5.62 -8.82
CA LEU A 110 14.64 5.62 -10.08
C LEU A 110 15.21 6.58 -11.12
N GLU A 111 16.28 7.30 -10.79
CA GLU A 111 16.91 8.23 -11.72
C GLU A 111 17.25 7.52 -13.04
N GLY A 112 16.81 8.11 -14.14
CA GLY A 112 16.97 7.51 -15.46
C GLY A 112 15.89 6.50 -15.84
N SER A 113 14.99 6.16 -14.93
CA SER A 113 13.79 5.37 -15.22
C SER A 113 12.65 6.28 -15.68
N PHE A 114 11.59 5.66 -16.18
CA PHE A 114 10.46 6.40 -16.75
C PHE A 114 9.16 6.00 -16.05
N ALA A 115 8.40 6.99 -15.61
CA ALA A 115 7.04 6.79 -15.17
C ALA A 115 6.14 6.50 -16.37
N THR A 116 5.34 5.45 -16.27
CA THR A 116 4.42 5.08 -17.34
C THR A 116 3.07 5.75 -17.14
N CYS A 117 2.30 5.85 -18.23
CA CYS A 117 0.92 6.31 -18.15
C CYS A 117 -0.02 5.23 -17.64
N THR A 118 0.48 4.07 -17.26
CA THR A 118 -0.34 2.95 -16.81
C THR A 118 -0.63 3.08 -15.31
N TYR A 119 -1.92 3.08 -14.99
CA TYR A 119 -2.41 3.16 -13.63
C TYR A 119 -2.89 1.79 -13.18
N PHE A 120 -2.19 1.21 -12.22
CA PHE A 120 -2.45 -0.14 -11.75
C PHE A 120 -3.06 -0.16 -10.36
N THR A 121 -3.68 -1.28 -10.05
CA THR A 121 -4.19 -1.58 -8.71
C THR A 121 -3.52 -2.84 -8.18
N VAL A 122 -3.18 -2.82 -6.91
CA VAL A 122 -2.70 -4.01 -6.19
C VAL A 122 -3.44 -4.10 -4.86
N SER A 123 -3.46 -5.29 -4.28
CA SER A 123 -4.06 -5.46 -2.96
C SER A 123 -3.21 -4.77 -1.88
N LEU A 124 -3.87 -4.34 -0.81
CA LEU A 124 -3.18 -3.73 0.32
C LEU A 124 -2.14 -4.69 0.92
N ALA A 125 -2.45 -5.99 0.99
CA ALA A 125 -1.53 -7.00 1.52
C ALA A 125 -0.26 -7.10 0.69
N GLU A 126 -0.38 -7.18 -0.64
CA GLU A 126 0.77 -7.19 -1.54
C GLU A 126 1.60 -5.92 -1.43
N ALA A 127 0.91 -4.78 -1.35
CA ALA A 127 1.57 -3.49 -1.22
C ALA A 127 2.38 -3.39 0.08
N MET A 128 1.82 -3.86 1.19
CA MET A 128 2.52 -3.85 2.49
C MET A 128 3.78 -4.71 2.46
N ASP A 129 3.73 -5.87 1.83
CA ASP A 129 4.89 -6.77 1.72
C ASP A 129 5.96 -6.24 0.77
N SER A 130 5.62 -5.28 -0.07
CA SER A 130 6.48 -4.78 -1.16
C SER A 130 7.06 -3.39 -0.89
N PHE A 131 6.85 -2.86 0.29
CA PHE A 131 7.31 -1.51 0.65
C PHE A 131 8.83 -1.41 0.61
N ILE A 132 9.33 -0.37 -0.06
CA ILE A 132 10.75 -0.04 -0.11
C ILE A 132 11.02 1.22 0.73
N ARG A 133 10.45 2.34 0.34
CA ARG A 133 10.63 3.63 1.02
C ARG A 133 9.67 4.67 0.44
N VAL A 134 9.68 5.85 1.01
CA VAL A 134 8.95 6.99 0.46
C VAL A 134 9.69 7.53 -0.77
N TYR A 135 8.96 7.92 -1.80
CA TYR A 135 9.54 8.60 -2.98
C TYR A 135 10.19 9.91 -2.53
N GLU A 136 11.40 10.18 -3.00
CA GLU A 136 12.22 11.27 -2.45
C GLU A 136 11.64 12.66 -2.69
N SER A 137 11.08 12.89 -3.88
CA SER A 137 10.52 14.20 -4.24
C SER A 137 9.00 14.15 -4.35
N LYS A 138 8.31 14.68 -3.38
CA LYS A 138 6.84 14.81 -3.45
C LYS A 138 6.41 15.68 -4.62
N LYS A 139 7.18 16.71 -4.92
CA LYS A 139 6.91 17.60 -6.05
C LYS A 139 6.96 16.82 -7.38
N GLU A 140 8.00 16.02 -7.59
CA GLU A 140 8.11 15.20 -8.80
C GLU A 140 7.00 14.15 -8.84
N ALA A 141 6.68 13.52 -7.72
CA ALA A 141 5.57 12.57 -7.64
C ALA A 141 4.25 13.22 -8.04
N ASP A 142 3.97 14.40 -7.54
CA ASP A 142 2.76 15.16 -7.90
C ASP A 142 2.74 15.53 -9.38
N ASP A 143 3.87 15.93 -9.94
CA ASP A 143 3.99 16.20 -11.38
C ASP A 143 3.69 14.95 -12.21
N ILE A 144 4.16 13.79 -11.78
CA ILE A 144 3.85 12.51 -12.43
C ILE A 144 2.35 12.23 -12.36
N PHE A 145 1.72 12.40 -11.21
CA PHE A 145 0.28 12.17 -11.04
C PHE A 145 -0.54 13.11 -11.94
N VAL A 146 -0.15 14.36 -12.04
CA VAL A 146 -0.81 15.34 -12.93
C VAL A 146 -0.69 14.91 -14.40
N LYS A 147 0.48 14.46 -14.82
CA LYS A 147 0.71 13.99 -16.19
C LYS A 147 -0.10 12.75 -16.53
N VAL A 148 -0.17 11.79 -15.61
CA VAL A 148 -0.98 10.58 -15.79
C VAL A 148 -2.45 10.93 -15.91
N LYS A 149 -2.95 11.80 -15.03
CA LYS A 149 -4.34 12.25 -15.06
C LYS A 149 -4.67 12.96 -16.38
N ALA A 150 -3.78 13.83 -16.84
CA ALA A 150 -3.95 14.53 -18.11
C ALA A 150 -3.99 13.55 -19.28
N HIS A 151 -3.14 12.53 -19.28
CA HIS A 151 -3.14 11.49 -20.29
C HIS A 151 -4.47 10.75 -20.34
N TYR A 152 -4.99 10.32 -19.20
CA TYR A 152 -6.29 9.63 -19.14
C TYR A 152 -7.44 10.51 -19.60
N LYS A 153 -7.42 11.80 -19.27
CA LYS A 153 -8.43 12.73 -19.76
C LYS A 153 -8.41 12.85 -21.28
N THR A 154 -7.25 12.84 -21.88
CA THR A 154 -7.09 12.96 -23.34
C THR A 154 -7.54 11.69 -24.05
N VAL A 155 -7.12 10.52 -23.55
CA VAL A 155 -7.34 9.23 -24.22
C VAL A 155 -8.74 8.69 -23.94
N PHE A 156 -9.24 8.84 -22.71
CA PHE A 156 -10.49 8.23 -22.26
C PHE A 156 -11.60 9.23 -21.95
N ASN A 157 -11.38 10.51 -22.20
CA ASN A 157 -12.33 11.56 -21.84
C ASN A 157 -12.77 11.48 -20.36
N PHE A 158 -11.84 11.19 -19.50
CA PHE A 158 -12.06 10.98 -18.07
C PHE A 158 -12.32 12.32 -17.39
N LYS A 159 -13.49 12.45 -16.79
CA LYS A 159 -13.84 13.68 -16.06
C LYS A 159 -13.23 13.74 -14.68
#